data_e6d717fce26c863d8cc91ca944ce6f60
#
_entry.id   e6d717fce26c863d8cc91ca944ce6f60
#
_cell.length_a   1.000
_cell.length_b   1.000
_cell.length_c   1.000
_cell.angle_alpha   90.00
_cell.angle_beta   90.00
_cell.angle_gamma   90.00
#
_symmetry.space_group_name_H-M   'P 1'
#
loop_
_entity.id
_entity.type
_entity.pdbx_description
1 polymer ?
#
loop_
_entity_poly.entity_id
_entity_poly.type
_entity_poly.pdbx_seq_one_letter_code
_entity_poly.pdbx_strand_id
1 'polypeptide(L)'
;MPAVDHYLTWLSAMHAEAARLHHREIEPEHMLLGLLAQGGTAAAVLAAQGVTLPRARAAIDEMADTDLARVGISLSDVLRPAPIAAEELTAKAGGEIPLSDAAAEFIDNKGSSFNTSAQALQALISSSAASLQSPAVRLLAHCGVDVDYLRTELSEIAVDRESALGRYRMTDEYRRYGLDRELSQERFISAPVAHLTALLSDPDRLTWWALPRQQLTEVLSDGAMQRVEGRRRIGFLRWRMETSVDTRVTWSCTVVSGCRDGEVAFVKDLHLIEAPGGTRVRLVLAHRTWGPLGKLLYPIFWRGTRLGLENTLTGIARAAAEDS
;
A
#
# COMPACT_ATOMS: atom_id res chain seq x y z
N MET A 1 -2.80 12.61 -13.96
CA MET A 1 -2.84 12.70 -12.48
C MET A 1 -2.62 11.36 -11.75
N PRO A 2 -2.87 10.15 -12.30
CA PRO A 2 -2.52 8.91 -11.59
C PRO A 2 -1.02 8.75 -11.30
N ALA A 3 -0.15 9.27 -12.16
CA ALA A 3 1.30 9.21 -11.97
C ALA A 3 1.79 9.97 -10.71
N VAL A 4 1.17 11.10 -10.38
CA VAL A 4 1.58 11.92 -9.22
C VAL A 4 1.22 11.24 -7.89
N ASP A 5 0.02 10.65 -7.81
CA ASP A 5 -0.44 9.97 -6.59
C ASP A 5 0.40 8.72 -6.31
N HIS A 6 0.74 7.98 -7.36
CA HIS A 6 1.58 6.79 -7.27
C HIS A 6 3.01 7.14 -6.81
N TYR A 7 3.57 8.22 -7.38
CA TYR A 7 4.88 8.74 -7.01
C TYR A 7 4.95 9.19 -5.55
N LEU A 8 3.97 9.99 -5.09
CA LEU A 8 3.93 10.47 -3.70
C LEU A 8 3.81 9.33 -2.70
N THR A 9 3.02 8.31 -3.03
CA THR A 9 2.88 7.12 -2.19
C THR A 9 4.19 6.34 -2.10
N TRP A 10 4.88 6.18 -3.23
CA TRP A 10 6.18 5.52 -3.27
C TRP A 10 7.23 6.31 -2.47
N LEU A 11 7.28 7.63 -2.64
CA LEU A 11 8.17 8.52 -1.87
C LEU A 11 7.93 8.36 -0.36
N SER A 12 6.68 8.36 0.08
CA SER A 12 6.33 8.11 1.48
C SER A 12 6.80 6.74 1.98
N ALA A 13 6.68 5.69 1.15
CA ALA A 13 7.15 4.36 1.50
C ALA A 13 8.68 4.29 1.61
N MET A 14 9.42 4.95 0.71
CA MET A 14 10.89 5.04 0.79
C MET A 14 11.35 5.71 2.09
N HIS A 15 10.70 6.82 2.46
CA HIS A 15 10.98 7.51 3.73
C HIS A 15 10.73 6.60 4.93
N ALA A 16 9.61 5.85 4.94
CA ALA A 16 9.28 4.93 6.01
C ALA A 16 10.34 3.83 6.15
N GLU A 17 10.84 3.28 5.03
CA GLU A 17 11.86 2.24 5.06
C GLU A 17 13.23 2.77 5.51
N ALA A 18 13.65 3.95 5.05
CA ALA A 18 14.89 4.58 5.52
C ALA A 18 14.82 4.90 7.03
N ALA A 19 13.67 5.39 7.49
CA ALA A 19 13.41 5.64 8.90
C ALA A 19 13.51 4.36 9.73
N ARG A 20 12.87 3.29 9.28
CA ARG A 20 12.88 1.97 9.94
C ARG A 20 14.29 1.41 10.13
N LEU A 21 15.14 1.59 9.11
CA LEU A 21 16.55 1.15 9.13
C LEU A 21 17.48 2.15 9.84
N HIS A 22 16.98 3.27 10.36
CA HIS A 22 17.75 4.37 10.95
C HIS A 22 18.79 4.98 10.01
N HIS A 23 18.55 4.90 8.69
CA HIS A 23 19.44 5.49 7.71
C HIS A 23 19.23 7.01 7.64
N ARG A 24 20.31 7.75 7.44
CA ARG A 24 20.30 9.22 7.41
C ARG A 24 19.93 9.79 6.05
N GLU A 25 19.98 8.97 5.01
CA GLU A 25 19.68 9.32 3.63
C GLU A 25 18.86 8.21 2.98
N ILE A 26 18.04 8.58 2.01
CA ILE A 26 17.32 7.62 1.18
C ILE A 26 18.23 7.20 0.03
N GLU A 27 18.64 5.95 0.05
CA GLU A 27 19.46 5.29 -0.96
C GLU A 27 18.59 4.50 -1.96
N PRO A 28 19.13 4.02 -3.11
CA PRO A 28 18.39 3.22 -4.08
C PRO A 28 17.78 1.92 -3.52
N GLU A 29 18.37 1.30 -2.49
CA GLU A 29 17.76 0.15 -1.82
C GLU A 29 16.47 0.52 -1.08
N HIS A 30 16.36 1.72 -0.49
CA HIS A 30 15.10 2.18 0.12
C HIS A 30 14.03 2.40 -0.95
N MET A 31 14.43 2.79 -2.17
CA MET A 31 13.53 2.90 -3.30
C MET A 31 12.94 1.54 -3.67
N LEU A 32 13.78 0.48 -3.65
CA LEU A 32 13.35 -0.90 -3.88
C LEU A 32 12.43 -1.40 -2.76
N LEU A 33 12.80 -1.16 -1.47
CA LEU A 33 11.95 -1.49 -0.33
C LEU A 33 10.60 -0.76 -0.40
N GLY A 34 10.60 0.52 -0.81
CA GLY A 34 9.38 1.29 -1.01
C GLY A 34 8.45 0.69 -2.05
N LEU A 35 8.97 0.12 -3.15
CA LEU A 35 8.17 -0.61 -4.15
C LEU A 35 7.56 -1.89 -3.57
N LEU A 36 8.33 -2.63 -2.76
CA LEU A 36 7.83 -3.83 -2.07
C LEU A 36 6.75 -3.50 -1.03
N ALA A 37 6.97 -2.43 -0.24
CA ALA A 37 6.04 -1.97 0.79
C ALA A 37 4.73 -1.42 0.20
N GLN A 38 4.80 -0.71 -0.92
CA GLN A 38 3.64 -0.20 -1.63
C GLN A 38 2.80 -1.32 -2.26
N GLY A 39 3.41 -2.48 -2.55
CA GLY A 39 2.75 -3.57 -3.26
C GLY A 39 2.62 -3.32 -4.77
N GLY A 40 1.64 -3.98 -5.40
CA GLY A 40 1.38 -3.87 -6.83
C GLY A 40 2.25 -4.80 -7.68
N THR A 41 2.39 -4.50 -8.98
CA THR A 41 3.01 -5.40 -9.95
C THR A 41 4.51 -5.61 -9.70
N ALA A 42 5.25 -4.55 -9.31
CA ALA A 42 6.67 -4.71 -8.98
C ALA A 42 6.88 -5.69 -7.82
N ALA A 43 6.11 -5.52 -6.73
CA ALA A 43 6.17 -6.41 -5.59
C ALA A 43 5.75 -7.84 -5.94
N ALA A 44 4.75 -8.02 -6.81
CA ALA A 44 4.30 -9.34 -7.25
C ALA A 44 5.38 -10.07 -8.05
N VAL A 45 6.06 -9.37 -8.97
CA VAL A 45 7.15 -9.94 -9.78
C VAL A 45 8.33 -10.32 -8.88
N LEU A 46 8.74 -9.44 -7.98
CA LEU A 46 9.82 -9.72 -7.03
C LEU A 46 9.49 -10.88 -6.10
N ALA A 47 8.26 -10.93 -5.59
CA ALA A 47 7.78 -12.01 -4.73
C ALA A 47 7.74 -13.37 -5.44
N ALA A 48 7.40 -13.40 -6.74
CA ALA A 48 7.49 -14.63 -7.57
C ALA A 48 8.92 -15.16 -7.67
N GLN A 49 9.93 -14.30 -7.52
CA GLN A 49 11.35 -14.65 -7.47
C GLN A 49 11.88 -14.82 -6.02
N GLY A 50 10.99 -14.89 -5.02
CA GLY A 50 11.34 -15.09 -3.62
C GLY A 50 11.74 -13.83 -2.85
N VAL A 51 11.67 -12.64 -3.46
CA VAL A 51 11.99 -11.37 -2.81
C VAL A 51 10.73 -10.76 -2.22
N THR A 52 10.52 -11.00 -0.94
CA THR A 52 9.47 -10.36 -0.14
C THR A 52 10.03 -9.17 0.64
N LEU A 53 9.17 -8.28 1.15
CA LEU A 53 9.61 -7.15 1.95
C LEU A 53 10.42 -7.58 3.20
N PRO A 54 9.99 -8.56 4.01
CA PRO A 54 10.80 -9.03 5.14
C PRO A 54 12.16 -9.62 4.71
N ARG A 55 12.22 -10.38 3.59
CA ARG A 55 13.48 -10.93 3.07
C ARG A 55 14.43 -9.83 2.60
N ALA A 56 13.90 -8.80 1.91
CA ALA A 56 14.72 -7.69 1.44
C ALA A 56 15.29 -6.85 2.59
N ARG A 57 14.50 -6.61 3.66
CA ARG A 57 14.96 -5.96 4.88
C ARG A 57 16.08 -6.76 5.56
N ALA A 58 15.89 -8.06 5.75
CA ALA A 58 16.91 -8.94 6.31
C ALA A 58 18.20 -8.95 5.48
N ALA A 59 18.08 -8.92 4.15
CA ALA A 59 19.21 -8.90 3.23
C ALA A 59 20.05 -7.61 3.34
N ILE A 60 19.45 -6.45 3.61
CA ILE A 60 20.18 -5.21 3.88
C ILE A 60 21.05 -5.37 5.13
N ASP A 61 20.50 -5.93 6.20
CA ASP A 61 21.24 -6.21 7.43
C ASP A 61 22.40 -7.18 7.19
N GLU A 62 22.15 -8.28 6.46
CA GLU A 62 23.17 -9.29 6.10
C GLU A 62 24.29 -8.70 5.24
N MET A 63 23.96 -7.78 4.32
CA MET A 63 24.94 -7.07 3.49
C MET A 63 25.80 -6.12 4.32
N ALA A 64 25.19 -5.35 5.22
CA ALA A 64 25.90 -4.46 6.13
C ALA A 64 26.88 -5.24 7.04
N ASP A 65 26.44 -6.36 7.60
CA ASP A 65 27.29 -7.25 8.42
C ASP A 65 28.47 -7.79 7.60
N THR A 66 28.23 -8.20 6.36
CA THR A 66 29.26 -8.71 5.46
C THR A 66 30.29 -7.64 5.09
N ASP A 67 29.82 -6.42 4.79
CA ASP A 67 30.72 -5.30 4.41
C ASP A 67 31.58 -4.86 5.61
N LEU A 68 31.03 -4.84 6.83
CA LEU A 68 31.78 -4.55 8.06
C LEU A 68 32.79 -5.66 8.42
N ALA A 69 32.41 -6.92 8.24
CA ALA A 69 33.30 -8.05 8.48
C ALA A 69 34.53 -8.02 7.56
N ARG A 70 34.41 -7.54 6.33
CA ARG A 70 35.52 -7.34 5.39
C ARG A 70 36.58 -6.37 5.88
N VAL A 71 36.17 -5.40 6.71
CA VAL A 71 37.09 -4.43 7.34
C VAL A 71 37.43 -4.81 8.80
N GLY A 72 37.10 -6.04 9.21
CA GLY A 72 37.45 -6.59 10.52
C GLY A 72 36.54 -6.14 11.68
N ILE A 73 35.37 -5.58 11.37
CA ILE A 73 34.38 -5.17 12.38
C ILE A 73 33.30 -6.24 12.48
N SER A 74 33.07 -6.78 13.67
CA SER A 74 31.97 -7.70 13.97
C SER A 74 30.85 -6.96 14.69
N LEU A 75 29.62 -7.05 14.16
CA LEU A 75 28.43 -6.50 14.81
C LEU A 75 27.72 -7.51 15.72
N SER A 76 28.25 -8.72 15.90
CA SER A 76 27.65 -9.73 16.80
C SER A 76 27.42 -9.22 18.23
N ASP A 77 28.19 -8.23 18.66
CA ASP A 77 28.16 -7.65 20.00
C ASP A 77 27.50 -6.26 20.06
N VAL A 78 27.01 -5.77 18.91
CA VAL A 78 26.36 -4.45 18.83
C VAL A 78 24.84 -4.64 18.84
N LEU A 79 24.20 -4.11 19.89
CA LEU A 79 22.73 -4.05 19.93
C LEU A 79 22.22 -3.15 18.79
N ARG A 80 21.53 -3.75 17.84
CA ARG A 80 20.84 -2.97 16.82
C ARG A 80 19.68 -2.21 17.45
N PRO A 81 19.50 -0.91 17.14
CA PRO A 81 18.36 -0.17 17.63
C PRO A 81 17.06 -0.80 17.12
N ALA A 82 16.00 -0.77 17.94
CA ALA A 82 14.70 -1.21 17.50
C ALA A 82 14.18 -0.32 16.34
N PRO A 83 13.44 -0.88 15.37
CA PRO A 83 12.83 -0.08 14.31
C PRO A 83 12.01 1.08 14.89
N ILE A 84 12.14 2.26 14.29
CA ILE A 84 11.40 3.46 14.71
C ILE A 84 10.35 3.76 13.65
N ALA A 85 9.14 4.18 14.09
CA ALA A 85 8.12 4.66 13.18
C ALA A 85 8.60 5.92 12.43
N ALA A 86 8.29 6.03 11.15
CA ALA A 86 8.71 7.16 10.30
C ALA A 86 8.31 8.52 10.89
N GLU A 87 7.12 8.60 11.52
CA GLU A 87 6.62 9.80 12.18
C GLU A 87 7.49 10.23 13.38
N GLU A 88 8.00 9.28 14.14
CA GLU A 88 8.88 9.55 15.29
C GLU A 88 10.26 10.00 14.82
N LEU A 89 10.77 9.45 13.74
CA LEU A 89 12.08 9.82 13.18
C LEU A 89 12.03 11.19 12.54
N THR A 90 10.98 11.50 11.80
CA THR A 90 10.73 12.83 11.23
C THR A 90 10.63 13.89 12.34
N ALA A 91 9.97 13.58 13.44
CA ALA A 91 9.89 14.46 14.61
C ALA A 91 11.26 14.66 15.29
N LYS A 92 12.09 13.63 15.39
CA LYS A 92 13.43 13.68 15.98
C LYS A 92 14.47 14.33 15.08
N ALA A 93 14.39 14.12 13.77
CA ALA A 93 15.35 14.66 12.80
C ALA A 93 15.13 16.15 12.46
N GLY A 94 13.99 16.72 12.89
CA GLY A 94 13.63 18.10 12.58
C GLY A 94 13.33 18.36 11.10
N GLY A 95 13.08 17.32 10.30
CA GLY A 95 12.83 17.43 8.87
C GLY A 95 12.76 16.09 8.14
N GLU A 96 12.55 16.15 6.83
CA GLU A 96 12.54 15.00 5.95
C GLU A 96 13.96 14.37 5.85
N ILE A 97 14.01 13.02 5.76
CA ILE A 97 15.26 12.32 5.47
C ILE A 97 15.67 12.70 4.03
N PRO A 98 16.89 13.24 3.80
CA PRO A 98 17.31 13.66 2.48
C PRO A 98 17.51 12.47 1.54
N LEU A 99 17.45 12.74 0.24
CA LEU A 99 17.87 11.78 -0.78
C LEU A 99 19.39 11.80 -0.88
N SER A 100 20.04 10.65 -1.03
CA SER A 100 21.42 10.57 -1.48
C SER A 100 21.54 11.11 -2.90
N ASP A 101 22.76 11.46 -3.33
CA ASP A 101 23.02 11.97 -4.68
C ASP A 101 22.49 10.99 -5.76
N ALA A 102 22.68 9.69 -5.57
CA ALA A 102 22.21 8.66 -6.49
C ALA A 102 20.67 8.55 -6.55
N ALA A 103 20.01 8.67 -5.41
CA ALA A 103 18.54 8.67 -5.34
C ALA A 103 17.96 9.97 -5.91
N ALA A 104 18.59 11.13 -5.63
CA ALA A 104 18.18 12.42 -6.17
C ALA A 104 18.32 12.44 -7.71
N GLU A 105 19.45 12.00 -8.25
CA GLU A 105 19.67 11.89 -9.70
C GLU A 105 18.61 11.00 -10.36
N PHE A 106 18.29 9.87 -9.76
CA PHE A 106 17.25 9.00 -10.28
C PHE A 106 15.87 9.68 -10.30
N ILE A 107 15.49 10.33 -9.21
CA ILE A 107 14.22 11.03 -9.06
C ILE A 107 14.10 12.19 -10.05
N ASP A 108 15.13 13.02 -10.19
CA ASP A 108 15.15 14.16 -11.10
C ASP A 108 15.03 13.72 -12.56
N ASN A 109 15.71 12.64 -12.92
CA ASN A 109 15.71 12.14 -14.28
C ASN A 109 14.46 11.33 -14.65
N LYS A 110 13.81 10.64 -13.71
CA LYS A 110 12.79 9.62 -13.97
C LYS A 110 11.55 9.71 -13.09
N GLY A 111 11.63 10.25 -11.89
CA GLY A 111 10.63 10.07 -10.83
C GLY A 111 9.18 10.43 -11.16
N SER A 112 8.93 11.44 -12.00
CA SER A 112 7.58 11.84 -12.39
C SER A 112 7.03 11.12 -13.63
N SER A 113 7.83 10.26 -14.27
CA SER A 113 7.47 9.61 -15.55
C SER A 113 6.80 8.24 -15.39
N PHE A 114 6.77 7.66 -14.17
CA PHE A 114 6.21 6.33 -13.96
C PHE A 114 4.71 6.36 -13.74
N ASN A 115 3.99 5.54 -14.51
CA ASN A 115 2.57 5.30 -14.31
C ASN A 115 2.29 4.05 -13.47
N THR A 116 3.31 3.21 -13.25
CA THR A 116 3.17 1.90 -12.60
C THR A 116 4.42 1.55 -11.80
N SER A 117 4.27 0.70 -10.78
CA SER A 117 5.39 0.21 -9.96
C SER A 117 6.38 -0.63 -10.77
N ALA A 118 5.90 -1.39 -11.78
CA ALA A 118 6.76 -2.16 -12.66
C ALA A 118 7.69 -1.27 -13.49
N GLN A 119 7.17 -0.14 -14.02
CA GLN A 119 8.01 0.84 -14.73
C GLN A 119 9.05 1.48 -13.81
N ALA A 120 8.69 1.77 -12.56
CA ALA A 120 9.62 2.31 -11.58
C ALA A 120 10.73 1.29 -11.24
N LEU A 121 10.38 0.01 -11.04
CA LEU A 121 11.34 -1.07 -10.83
C LEU A 121 12.27 -1.25 -12.03
N GLN A 122 11.70 -1.32 -13.24
CA GLN A 122 12.49 -1.45 -14.48
C GLN A 122 13.50 -0.30 -14.63
N ALA A 123 13.07 0.93 -14.37
CA ALA A 123 13.96 2.09 -14.43
C ALA A 123 15.03 2.03 -13.33
N LEU A 124 14.69 1.63 -12.11
CA LEU A 124 15.63 1.52 -10.99
C LEU A 124 16.77 0.52 -11.28
N ILE A 125 16.44 -0.63 -11.89
CA ILE A 125 17.45 -1.65 -12.22
C ILE A 125 18.13 -1.44 -13.57
N SER A 126 17.64 -0.50 -14.41
CA SER A 126 18.19 -0.20 -15.74
C SER A 126 18.88 1.15 -15.82
N SER A 127 18.85 2.00 -14.77
CA SER A 127 19.50 3.30 -14.77
C SER A 127 21.02 3.16 -14.90
N SER A 128 21.69 4.19 -15.42
CA SER A 128 23.16 4.22 -15.51
C SER A 128 23.82 4.20 -14.12
N ALA A 129 23.12 4.67 -13.09
CA ALA A 129 23.46 4.47 -11.69
C ALA A 129 23.29 3.00 -11.25
N ALA A 130 22.57 2.17 -12.00
CA ALA A 130 22.42 0.72 -11.79
C ALA A 130 23.61 -0.06 -12.40
N SER A 131 24.85 0.42 -12.18
CA SER A 131 26.02 -0.44 -12.28
C SER A 131 25.84 -1.62 -11.32
N LEU A 132 26.60 -2.71 -11.51
CA LEU A 132 26.66 -3.82 -10.55
C LEU A 132 26.96 -3.37 -9.10
N GLN A 133 27.30 -2.10 -8.91
CA GLN A 133 27.56 -1.45 -7.62
C GLN A 133 26.35 -0.71 -7.04
N SER A 134 25.25 -0.53 -7.81
CA SER A 134 24.04 0.09 -7.25
C SER A 134 23.52 -0.72 -6.06
N PRO A 135 23.25 -0.09 -4.90
CA PRO A 135 22.74 -0.77 -3.72
C PRO A 135 21.46 -1.60 -4.00
N ALA A 136 20.55 -1.11 -4.82
CA ALA A 136 19.34 -1.83 -5.20
C ALA A 136 19.65 -3.12 -6.00
N VAL A 137 20.59 -3.06 -6.96
CA VAL A 137 21.01 -4.22 -7.75
C VAL A 137 21.77 -5.23 -6.87
N ARG A 138 22.66 -4.75 -5.99
CA ARG A 138 23.35 -5.59 -5.00
C ARG A 138 22.38 -6.31 -4.09
N LEU A 139 21.35 -5.61 -3.62
CA LEU A 139 20.29 -6.20 -2.78
C LEU A 139 19.54 -7.32 -3.50
N LEU A 140 19.14 -7.11 -4.75
CA LEU A 140 18.48 -8.13 -5.56
C LEU A 140 19.39 -9.34 -5.78
N ALA A 141 20.65 -9.12 -6.14
CA ALA A 141 21.63 -10.18 -6.33
C ALA A 141 21.89 -10.96 -5.02
N HIS A 142 21.96 -10.27 -3.86
CA HIS A 142 22.08 -10.91 -2.55
C HIS A 142 20.87 -11.79 -2.21
N CYS A 143 19.68 -11.37 -2.64
CA CYS A 143 18.46 -12.17 -2.53
C CYS A 143 18.40 -13.35 -3.53
N GLY A 144 19.39 -13.49 -4.42
CA GLY A 144 19.48 -14.58 -5.41
C GLY A 144 18.73 -14.31 -6.70
N VAL A 145 18.34 -13.07 -6.98
CA VAL A 145 17.62 -12.69 -8.21
C VAL A 145 18.62 -12.55 -9.36
N ASP A 146 18.31 -13.18 -10.49
CA ASP A 146 18.94 -12.89 -11.77
C ASP A 146 18.38 -11.56 -12.33
N VAL A 147 19.16 -10.49 -12.18
CA VAL A 147 18.73 -9.13 -12.54
C VAL A 147 18.54 -8.98 -14.06
N ASP A 148 19.27 -9.72 -14.89
CA ASP A 148 19.12 -9.67 -16.34
C ASP A 148 17.84 -10.38 -16.79
N TYR A 149 17.53 -11.51 -16.15
CA TYR A 149 16.23 -12.16 -16.33
C TYR A 149 15.08 -11.25 -15.88
N LEU A 150 15.20 -10.63 -14.72
CA LEU A 150 14.19 -9.68 -14.21
C LEU A 150 13.97 -8.49 -15.15
N ARG A 151 15.04 -7.95 -15.76
CA ARG A 151 14.93 -6.87 -16.78
C ARG A 151 14.13 -7.33 -17.99
N THR A 152 14.38 -8.56 -18.45
CA THR A 152 13.66 -9.14 -19.59
C THR A 152 12.18 -9.31 -19.25
N GLU A 153 11.87 -9.93 -18.12
CA GLU A 153 10.50 -10.14 -17.64
C GLU A 153 9.72 -8.82 -17.54
N LEU A 154 10.32 -7.79 -16.92
CA LEU A 154 9.69 -6.47 -16.80
C LEU A 154 9.45 -5.78 -18.15
N SER A 155 10.32 -6.02 -19.14
CA SER A 155 10.14 -5.46 -20.49
C SER A 155 8.95 -6.08 -21.24
N GLU A 156 8.60 -7.33 -20.90
CA GLU A 156 7.45 -8.05 -21.47
C GLU A 156 6.12 -7.66 -20.81
N ILE A 157 6.15 -7.07 -19.61
CA ILE A 157 4.99 -6.52 -18.94
C ILE A 157 4.60 -5.19 -19.64
N ALA A 158 4.14 -5.27 -20.89
CA ALA A 158 3.93 -4.14 -21.77
C ALA A 158 2.77 -3.22 -21.33
N VAL A 159 1.85 -3.73 -20.52
CA VAL A 159 0.72 -2.95 -19.94
C VAL A 159 0.49 -3.47 -18.53
N ASP A 160 0.93 -2.67 -17.60
CA ASP A 160 0.70 -2.98 -16.19
C ASP A 160 -0.79 -2.99 -15.87
N ARG A 161 -1.30 -4.15 -15.48
CA ARG A 161 -2.69 -4.36 -15.08
C ARG A 161 -2.92 -4.05 -13.61
N GLU A 162 -2.13 -3.17 -13.01
CA GLU A 162 -2.30 -2.78 -11.60
C GLU A 162 -3.73 -2.32 -11.27
N SER A 163 -4.47 -1.94 -12.29
CA SER A 163 -5.83 -1.43 -12.15
C SER A 163 -6.80 -2.06 -13.16
N ALA A 164 -6.87 -3.38 -13.22
CA ALA A 164 -7.96 -4.02 -13.92
C ALA A 164 -9.28 -3.70 -13.19
N LEU A 165 -9.89 -2.57 -13.57
CA LEU A 165 -11.24 -2.23 -13.12
C LEU A 165 -12.20 -3.28 -13.64
N GLY A 166 -12.70 -4.12 -12.76
CA GLY A 166 -13.79 -5.02 -13.06
C GLY A 166 -14.98 -4.22 -13.60
N ARG A 167 -15.54 -4.64 -14.73
CA ARG A 167 -16.76 -4.03 -15.26
C ARG A 167 -17.88 -4.24 -14.27
N TYR A 168 -18.61 -3.18 -14.00
CA TYR A 168 -19.76 -3.08 -13.12
C TYR A 168 -20.83 -4.14 -13.43
N ARG A 169 -20.88 -5.17 -12.65
CA ARG A 169 -22.09 -5.98 -12.57
C ARG A 169 -22.43 -6.10 -11.09
N MET A 170 -23.41 -5.30 -10.66
CA MET A 170 -23.95 -5.35 -9.32
C MET A 170 -24.36 -6.78 -8.99
N THR A 171 -23.71 -7.37 -7.97
CA THR A 171 -24.08 -8.70 -7.50
C THR A 171 -25.33 -8.64 -6.63
N ASP A 172 -26.11 -9.73 -6.58
CA ASP A 172 -27.32 -9.78 -5.76
C ASP A 172 -27.01 -9.70 -4.26
N GLU A 173 -25.78 -10.09 -3.89
CA GLU A 173 -25.29 -10.02 -2.53
C GLU A 173 -25.34 -8.59 -1.96
N TYR A 174 -24.95 -7.58 -2.73
CA TYR A 174 -24.97 -6.19 -2.26
C TYR A 174 -26.30 -5.49 -2.47
N ARG A 175 -27.15 -6.00 -3.39
CA ARG A 175 -28.51 -5.47 -3.60
C ARG A 175 -29.38 -5.60 -2.34
N ARG A 176 -29.15 -6.62 -1.52
CA ARG A 176 -29.86 -6.80 -0.23
C ARG A 176 -29.68 -5.61 0.73
N TYR A 177 -28.57 -4.88 0.62
CA TYR A 177 -28.31 -3.66 1.39
C TYR A 177 -28.90 -2.39 0.73
N GLY A 178 -29.61 -2.52 -0.39
CA GLY A 178 -30.17 -1.40 -1.16
C GLY A 178 -29.10 -0.59 -1.89
N LEU A 179 -27.94 -1.19 -2.14
CA LEU A 179 -26.85 -0.58 -2.92
C LEU A 179 -27.12 -0.71 -4.41
N ASP A 180 -26.64 0.22 -5.22
CA ASP A 180 -26.92 0.28 -6.66
C ASP A 180 -25.68 0.46 -7.55
N ARG A 181 -24.50 0.52 -6.94
CA ARG A 181 -23.20 0.63 -7.65
C ARG A 181 -22.16 -0.28 -7.00
N GLU A 182 -21.33 -0.87 -7.84
CA GLU A 182 -20.23 -1.73 -7.42
C GLU A 182 -18.97 -1.38 -8.23
N LEU A 183 -17.83 -1.28 -7.56
CA LEU A 183 -16.48 -1.11 -8.12
C LEU A 183 -15.56 -2.12 -7.50
N SER A 184 -14.64 -2.68 -8.27
CA SER A 184 -13.61 -3.55 -7.69
C SER A 184 -12.23 -3.17 -8.23
N GLN A 185 -11.24 -3.34 -7.37
CA GLN A 185 -9.84 -3.17 -7.72
C GLN A 185 -9.02 -4.23 -7.00
N GLU A 186 -7.91 -4.64 -7.61
CA GLU A 186 -7.03 -5.66 -7.09
C GLU A 186 -5.60 -5.12 -6.96
N ARG A 187 -4.91 -5.53 -5.89
CA ARG A 187 -3.51 -5.21 -5.65
C ARG A 187 -2.81 -6.36 -4.95
N PHE A 188 -1.57 -6.64 -5.35
CA PHE A 188 -0.69 -7.53 -4.59
C PHE A 188 -0.10 -6.78 -3.38
N ILE A 189 -0.07 -7.44 -2.22
CA ILE A 189 0.51 -6.92 -0.98
C ILE A 189 1.49 -7.97 -0.45
N SER A 190 2.71 -7.55 -0.09
CA SER A 190 3.80 -8.41 0.40
C SER A 190 3.59 -8.80 1.87
N ALA A 191 2.43 -9.40 2.17
CA ALA A 191 2.07 -9.91 3.49
C ALA A 191 1.23 -11.19 3.38
N PRO A 192 1.35 -12.14 4.32
CA PRO A 192 0.54 -13.36 4.34
C PRO A 192 -0.95 -13.07 4.53
N VAL A 193 -1.81 -13.95 4.03
CA VAL A 193 -3.28 -13.85 4.19
C VAL A 193 -3.68 -13.72 5.67
N ALA A 194 -3.11 -14.55 6.55
CA ALA A 194 -3.43 -14.53 7.98
C ALA A 194 -3.12 -13.16 8.64
N HIS A 195 -1.98 -12.54 8.26
CA HIS A 195 -1.61 -11.22 8.75
C HIS A 195 -2.61 -10.15 8.28
N LEU A 196 -2.96 -10.17 6.99
CA LEU A 196 -3.94 -9.23 6.43
C LEU A 196 -5.33 -9.44 7.02
N THR A 197 -5.76 -10.69 7.25
CA THR A 197 -7.04 -10.96 7.91
C THR A 197 -7.07 -10.36 9.31
N ALA A 198 -6.02 -10.54 10.11
CA ALA A 198 -5.92 -9.96 11.45
C ALA A 198 -5.93 -8.42 11.40
N LEU A 199 -5.13 -7.81 10.51
CA LEU A 199 -5.08 -6.36 10.31
C LEU A 199 -6.44 -5.78 9.91
N LEU A 200 -7.13 -6.41 8.96
CA LEU A 200 -8.36 -5.89 8.36
C LEU A 200 -9.59 -6.15 9.23
N SER A 201 -9.52 -7.12 10.14
CA SER A 201 -10.62 -7.44 11.07
C SER A 201 -10.56 -6.65 12.36
N ASP A 202 -9.50 -5.90 12.61
CA ASP A 202 -9.31 -5.15 13.85
C ASP A 202 -9.95 -3.75 13.73
N PRO A 203 -11.00 -3.43 14.52
CA PRO A 203 -11.61 -2.10 14.52
C PRO A 203 -10.66 -0.97 14.92
N ASP A 204 -9.69 -1.23 15.79
CA ASP A 204 -8.69 -0.23 16.23
C ASP A 204 -7.76 0.18 15.08
N ARG A 205 -7.58 -0.69 14.09
CA ARG A 205 -6.72 -0.47 12.93
C ARG A 205 -7.43 0.14 11.72
N LEU A 206 -8.74 0.43 11.79
CA LEU A 206 -9.48 1.08 10.69
C LEU A 206 -8.86 2.40 10.24
N THR A 207 -8.23 3.14 11.15
CA THR A 207 -7.55 4.41 10.81
C THR A 207 -6.25 4.24 10.01
N TRP A 208 -5.73 3.02 9.93
CA TRP A 208 -4.50 2.75 9.19
C TRP A 208 -4.76 2.58 7.69
N TRP A 209 -5.99 2.12 7.32
CA TRP A 209 -6.28 1.78 5.93
C TRP A 209 -7.64 2.26 5.40
N ALA A 210 -8.63 2.52 6.25
CA ALA A 210 -10.01 2.71 5.80
C ALA A 210 -10.53 4.14 5.97
N LEU A 211 -10.15 4.82 7.04
CA LEU A 211 -10.69 6.13 7.39
C LEU A 211 -9.61 7.04 8.03
N PRO A 212 -9.68 8.36 7.80
CA PRO A 212 -8.77 9.32 8.44
C PRO A 212 -8.95 9.33 9.97
N ARG A 213 -7.83 9.36 10.71
CA ARG A 213 -7.83 9.34 12.18
C ARG A 213 -8.67 10.47 12.78
N GLN A 214 -8.67 11.65 12.16
CA GLN A 214 -9.45 12.81 12.63
C GLN A 214 -10.97 12.62 12.52
N GLN A 215 -11.41 11.65 11.72
CA GLN A 215 -12.82 11.32 11.52
C GLN A 215 -13.30 10.20 12.44
N LEU A 216 -12.40 9.46 13.07
CA LEU A 216 -12.75 8.45 14.08
C LEU A 216 -13.21 9.14 15.34
N THR A 217 -14.42 8.83 15.83
CA THR A 217 -14.95 9.36 17.08
C THR A 217 -15.00 8.34 18.21
N GLU A 218 -15.20 7.08 17.87
CA GLU A 218 -15.30 5.99 18.84
C GLU A 218 -14.97 4.67 18.16
N VAL A 219 -14.27 3.78 18.87
CA VAL A 219 -14.08 2.37 18.49
C VAL A 219 -15.08 1.52 19.28
N LEU A 220 -15.79 0.65 18.59
CA LEU A 220 -16.77 -0.27 19.14
C LEU A 220 -16.25 -1.70 19.05
N SER A 221 -16.81 -2.62 19.83
CA SER A 221 -16.41 -4.04 19.80
C SER A 221 -16.63 -4.72 18.44
N ASP A 222 -17.58 -4.22 17.64
CA ASP A 222 -17.94 -4.72 16.31
C ASP A 222 -17.63 -3.74 15.17
N GLY A 223 -16.93 -2.62 15.49
CA GLY A 223 -16.67 -1.62 14.48
C GLY A 223 -16.20 -0.25 14.99
N ALA A 224 -16.65 0.83 14.33
CA ALA A 224 -16.26 2.18 14.69
C ALA A 224 -17.31 3.22 14.29
N MET A 225 -17.26 4.37 14.94
CA MET A 225 -18.05 5.55 14.58
C MET A 225 -17.18 6.58 13.87
N GLN A 226 -17.61 6.99 12.70
CA GLN A 226 -16.97 8.01 11.86
C GLN A 226 -17.78 9.28 11.79
N ARG A 227 -17.14 10.42 12.04
CA ARG A 227 -17.70 11.76 11.80
C ARG A 227 -17.42 12.17 10.36
N VAL A 228 -18.45 12.56 9.64
CA VAL A 228 -18.33 13.07 8.28
C VAL A 228 -18.78 14.52 8.23
N GLU A 229 -17.88 15.39 7.78
CA GLU A 229 -18.17 16.81 7.63
C GLU A 229 -18.60 17.11 6.19
N GLY A 230 -19.86 17.50 6.03
CA GLY A 230 -20.38 18.05 4.80
C GLY A 230 -20.42 19.58 4.83
N ARG A 231 -20.59 20.22 3.64
CA ARG A 231 -20.61 21.69 3.51
C ARG A 231 -21.60 22.40 4.46
N ARG A 232 -22.66 21.74 4.95
CA ARG A 232 -23.72 22.35 5.78
C ARG A 232 -24.17 21.48 6.96
N ARG A 233 -23.66 20.27 7.12
CA ARG A 233 -24.10 19.33 8.18
C ARG A 233 -22.95 18.40 8.56
N ILE A 234 -22.89 18.10 9.86
CA ILE A 234 -22.10 17.02 10.41
C ILE A 234 -23.00 15.78 10.38
N GLY A 235 -22.50 14.70 9.82
CA GLY A 235 -23.14 13.39 9.82
C GLY A 235 -22.28 12.36 10.55
N PHE A 236 -22.87 11.26 10.92
CA PHE A 236 -22.16 10.13 11.51
C PHE A 236 -22.42 8.88 10.68
N LEU A 237 -21.38 8.06 10.54
CA LEU A 237 -21.42 6.76 9.90
C LEU A 237 -20.96 5.73 10.92
N ARG A 238 -21.66 4.61 11.01
CA ARG A 238 -21.25 3.45 11.79
C ARG A 238 -20.64 2.41 10.86
N TRP A 239 -19.39 2.11 11.07
CA TRP A 239 -18.71 0.98 10.49
C TRP A 239 -19.01 -0.26 11.32
N ARG A 240 -19.35 -1.35 10.66
CA ARG A 240 -19.63 -2.63 11.29
C ARG A 240 -18.98 -3.75 10.49
N MET A 241 -18.28 -4.64 11.18
CA MET A 241 -17.76 -5.85 10.57
C MET A 241 -18.88 -6.86 10.40
N GLU A 242 -19.17 -7.23 9.15
CA GLU A 242 -20.22 -8.20 8.79
C GLU A 242 -19.68 -9.62 8.72
N THR A 243 -18.46 -9.78 8.22
CA THR A 243 -17.81 -11.08 8.03
C THR A 243 -16.31 -10.92 8.21
N SER A 244 -15.71 -11.85 8.94
CA SER A 244 -14.28 -12.06 9.00
C SER A 244 -14.00 -13.55 9.00
N VAL A 245 -13.52 -14.04 7.86
CA VAL A 245 -13.05 -15.41 7.65
C VAL A 245 -11.67 -15.34 6.99
N ASP A 246 -10.92 -16.43 6.99
CA ASP A 246 -9.51 -16.46 6.58
C ASP A 246 -9.21 -15.76 5.24
N THR A 247 -10.16 -15.78 4.30
CA THR A 247 -9.97 -15.24 2.95
C THR A 247 -10.89 -14.07 2.59
N ARG A 248 -11.71 -13.61 3.56
CA ARG A 248 -12.69 -12.54 3.30
C ARG A 248 -12.97 -11.71 4.54
N VAL A 249 -12.88 -10.38 4.39
CA VAL A 249 -13.27 -9.41 5.42
C VAL A 249 -14.24 -8.41 4.82
N THR A 250 -15.43 -8.28 5.43
CA THR A 250 -16.50 -7.42 4.92
C THR A 250 -16.90 -6.38 5.97
N TRP A 251 -16.88 -5.12 5.58
CA TRP A 251 -17.31 -3.98 6.39
C TRP A 251 -18.50 -3.29 5.76
N SER A 252 -19.58 -3.12 6.51
CA SER A 252 -20.69 -2.25 6.14
C SER A 252 -20.57 -0.88 6.81
N CYS A 253 -21.09 0.13 6.14
CA CYS A 253 -21.12 1.48 6.66
C CYS A 253 -22.53 2.05 6.59
N THR A 254 -23.12 2.34 7.75
CA THR A 254 -24.52 2.75 7.91
C THR A 254 -24.61 4.20 8.35
N VAL A 255 -25.54 4.96 7.81
CA VAL A 255 -25.85 6.32 8.26
C VAL A 255 -26.53 6.27 9.62
N VAL A 256 -26.06 7.07 10.59
CA VAL A 256 -26.55 7.06 11.99
C VAL A 256 -27.36 8.33 12.33
N SER A 257 -27.62 9.21 11.37
CA SER A 257 -28.33 10.45 11.66
C SER A 257 -29.09 11.01 10.47
N GLY A 258 -30.20 11.69 10.74
CA GLY A 258 -31.00 12.42 9.75
C GLY A 258 -32.05 11.56 9.07
N CYS A 259 -32.55 12.02 7.91
CA CYS A 259 -33.64 11.35 7.18
C CYS A 259 -33.24 10.01 6.53
N ARG A 260 -31.99 9.58 6.67
CA ARG A 260 -31.42 8.35 6.13
C ARG A 260 -30.84 7.45 7.21
N ASP A 261 -31.24 7.68 8.43
CA ASP A 261 -30.81 6.86 9.57
C ASP A 261 -31.16 5.38 9.34
N GLY A 262 -30.18 4.50 9.60
CA GLY A 262 -30.30 3.06 9.38
C GLY A 262 -30.04 2.60 7.93
N GLU A 263 -29.87 3.52 6.94
CA GLU A 263 -29.55 3.11 5.57
C GLU A 263 -28.05 2.81 5.39
N VAL A 264 -27.75 1.68 4.74
CA VAL A 264 -26.36 1.35 4.38
C VAL A 264 -25.90 2.28 3.26
N ALA A 265 -24.81 3.01 3.50
CA ALA A 265 -24.21 3.92 2.55
C ALA A 265 -23.29 3.19 1.57
N PHE A 266 -22.46 2.29 2.09
CA PHE A 266 -21.57 1.44 1.29
C PHE A 266 -21.15 0.18 2.06
N VAL A 267 -20.62 -0.77 1.30
CA VAL A 267 -19.95 -1.99 1.81
C VAL A 267 -18.58 -2.05 1.17
N LYS A 268 -17.53 -2.28 1.98
CA LYS A 268 -16.19 -2.66 1.55
C LYS A 268 -16.02 -4.15 1.79
N ASP A 269 -15.77 -4.89 0.74
CA ASP A 269 -15.60 -6.35 0.77
C ASP A 269 -14.22 -6.71 0.22
N LEU A 270 -13.38 -7.28 1.07
CA LEU A 270 -11.99 -7.60 0.79
C LEU A 270 -11.85 -9.11 0.65
N HIS A 271 -11.48 -9.55 -0.55
CA HIS A 271 -11.15 -10.93 -0.85
C HIS A 271 -9.65 -11.09 -0.86
N LEU A 272 -9.14 -12.01 -0.04
CA LEU A 272 -7.73 -12.29 0.15
C LEU A 272 -7.38 -13.58 -0.57
N ILE A 273 -6.54 -13.50 -1.58
CA ILE A 273 -6.14 -14.63 -2.42
C ILE A 273 -4.65 -14.84 -2.21
N GLU A 274 -4.28 -16.01 -1.69
CA GLU A 274 -2.89 -16.37 -1.51
C GLU A 274 -2.12 -16.32 -2.83
N ALA A 275 -0.93 -15.75 -2.80
CA ALA A 275 -0.03 -15.63 -3.93
C ALA A 275 1.42 -15.83 -3.48
N PRO A 276 2.33 -16.23 -4.37
CA PRO A 276 3.74 -16.40 -4.01
C PRO A 276 4.30 -15.14 -3.32
N GLY A 277 4.82 -15.32 -2.10
CA GLY A 277 5.42 -14.25 -1.31
C GLY A 277 4.48 -13.17 -0.77
N GLY A 278 3.16 -13.37 -0.84
CA GLY A 278 2.19 -12.39 -0.31
C GLY A 278 0.74 -12.75 -0.60
N THR A 279 -0.08 -11.72 -0.71
CA THR A 279 -1.53 -11.85 -0.91
C THR A 279 -2.00 -10.91 -2.01
N ARG A 280 -2.84 -11.41 -2.91
CA ARG A 280 -3.58 -10.59 -3.85
C ARG A 280 -4.90 -10.17 -3.20
N VAL A 281 -5.04 -8.88 -2.92
CA VAL A 281 -6.21 -8.31 -2.27
C VAL A 281 -7.13 -7.72 -3.33
N ARG A 282 -8.33 -8.26 -3.46
CA ARG A 282 -9.41 -7.70 -4.28
C ARG A 282 -10.38 -6.97 -3.37
N LEU A 283 -10.41 -5.66 -3.48
CA LEU A 283 -11.35 -4.78 -2.79
C LEU A 283 -12.57 -4.51 -3.68
N VAL A 284 -13.74 -4.87 -3.20
CA VAL A 284 -15.03 -4.51 -3.79
C VAL A 284 -15.66 -3.41 -2.95
N LEU A 285 -15.99 -2.30 -3.58
CA LEU A 285 -16.78 -1.22 -2.98
C LEU A 285 -18.15 -1.20 -3.61
N ALA A 286 -19.15 -1.68 -2.88
CA ALA A 286 -20.55 -1.49 -3.23
C ALA A 286 -21.10 -0.27 -2.49
N HIS A 287 -21.77 0.66 -3.20
CA HIS A 287 -22.27 1.87 -2.60
C HIS A 287 -23.62 2.30 -3.18
N ARG A 288 -24.29 3.22 -2.47
CA ARG A 288 -25.57 3.78 -2.86
C ARG A 288 -25.40 5.13 -3.51
N THR A 289 -26.05 5.36 -4.67
CA THR A 289 -26.21 6.70 -5.24
C THR A 289 -27.49 7.35 -4.70
N TRP A 290 -27.33 8.52 -4.09
CA TRP A 290 -28.42 9.19 -3.40
C TRP A 290 -29.25 10.05 -4.35
N GLY A 291 -30.52 9.67 -4.58
CA GLY A 291 -31.48 10.42 -5.36
C GLY A 291 -31.18 10.52 -6.86
N PRO A 292 -32.07 11.15 -7.65
CA PRO A 292 -31.90 11.23 -9.12
C PRO A 292 -30.68 12.06 -9.52
N LEU A 293 -30.38 13.12 -8.78
CA LEU A 293 -29.20 13.95 -9.05
C LEU A 293 -27.89 13.21 -8.80
N GLY A 294 -27.81 12.39 -7.75
CA GLY A 294 -26.65 11.52 -7.49
C GLY A 294 -26.41 10.50 -8.60
N LYS A 295 -27.50 9.93 -9.15
CA LYS A 295 -27.42 9.02 -10.31
C LYS A 295 -26.94 9.73 -11.57
N LEU A 296 -27.41 10.94 -11.82
CA LEU A 296 -27.03 11.74 -13.00
C LEU A 296 -25.55 12.19 -12.94
N LEU A 297 -25.06 12.60 -11.75
CA LEU A 297 -23.71 13.09 -11.58
C LEU A 297 -22.68 11.97 -11.31
N TYR A 298 -23.11 10.73 -11.19
CA TYR A 298 -22.23 9.61 -10.91
C TYR A 298 -21.03 9.47 -11.88
N PRO A 299 -21.18 9.69 -13.21
CA PRO A 299 -20.04 9.65 -14.13
C PRO A 299 -18.92 10.64 -13.80
N ILE A 300 -19.24 11.72 -13.09
CA ILE A 300 -18.27 12.72 -12.63
C ILE A 300 -17.61 12.25 -11.34
N PHE A 301 -18.39 11.67 -10.42
CA PHE A 301 -17.91 11.23 -9.10
C PHE A 301 -17.17 9.89 -9.12
N TRP A 302 -17.36 9.06 -10.17
CA TRP A 302 -16.75 7.74 -10.20
C TRP A 302 -15.21 7.78 -10.18
N ARG A 303 -14.60 8.83 -10.73
CA ARG A 303 -13.14 9.05 -10.65
C ARG A 303 -12.69 9.21 -9.20
N GLY A 304 -13.44 9.96 -8.39
CA GLY A 304 -13.18 10.11 -6.96
C GLY A 304 -13.34 8.80 -6.19
N THR A 305 -14.36 8.01 -6.54
CA THR A 305 -14.61 6.69 -5.94
C THR A 305 -13.46 5.72 -6.26
N ARG A 306 -12.95 5.75 -7.50
CA ARG A 306 -11.79 4.96 -7.91
C ARG A 306 -10.53 5.33 -7.10
N LEU A 307 -10.24 6.62 -6.97
CA LEU A 307 -9.13 7.11 -6.14
C LEU A 307 -9.29 6.65 -4.68
N GLY A 308 -10.51 6.63 -4.16
CA GLY A 308 -10.81 6.10 -2.83
C GLY A 308 -10.48 4.61 -2.67
N LEU A 309 -10.69 3.79 -3.72
CA LEU A 309 -10.28 2.38 -3.73
C LEU A 309 -8.75 2.25 -3.74
N GLU A 310 -8.09 3.00 -4.62
CA GLU A 310 -6.62 3.03 -4.71
C GLU A 310 -5.99 3.42 -3.37
N ASN A 311 -6.50 4.48 -2.74
CA ASN A 311 -6.04 4.94 -1.43
C ASN A 311 -6.28 3.91 -0.33
N THR A 312 -7.41 3.19 -0.37
CA THR A 312 -7.69 2.11 0.59
C THR A 312 -6.67 0.97 0.43
N LEU A 313 -6.44 0.49 -0.80
CA LEU A 313 -5.47 -0.60 -1.06
C LEU A 313 -4.03 -0.18 -0.71
N THR A 314 -3.68 1.07 -0.98
CA THR A 314 -2.39 1.65 -0.57
C THR A 314 -2.26 1.74 0.95
N GLY A 315 -3.33 2.15 1.64
CA GLY A 315 -3.37 2.17 3.10
C GLY A 315 -3.18 0.79 3.70
N ILE A 316 -3.81 -0.25 3.12
CA ILE A 316 -3.63 -1.64 3.54
C ILE A 316 -2.18 -2.09 3.35
N ALA A 317 -1.58 -1.81 2.19
CA ALA A 317 -0.19 -2.18 1.92
C ALA A 317 0.77 -1.52 2.91
N ARG A 318 0.59 -0.21 3.18
CA ARG A 318 1.39 0.53 4.16
C ARG A 318 1.21 -0.04 5.57
N ALA A 319 -0.02 -0.26 6.02
CA ALA A 319 -0.30 -0.82 7.33
C ALA A 319 0.32 -2.20 7.53
N ALA A 320 0.27 -3.06 6.50
CA ALA A 320 0.91 -4.37 6.51
C ALA A 320 2.45 -4.28 6.55
N ALA A 321 3.04 -3.29 5.87
CA ALA A 321 4.48 -3.06 5.87
C ALA A 321 4.99 -2.50 7.21
N GLU A 322 4.18 -1.69 7.91
CA GLU A 322 4.50 -1.16 9.24
C GLU A 322 4.44 -2.25 10.33
N ASP A 323 3.57 -3.23 10.17
CA ASP A 323 3.33 -4.32 11.14
C ASP A 323 4.25 -5.55 10.90
N SER A 324 5.04 -5.58 9.82
CA SER A 324 5.99 -6.63 9.42
C SER A 324 7.47 -6.25 9.78
#